data_8b57e5205ea114aeff590d045428ac26
#
_entry.id   8b57e5205ea114aeff590d045428ac26
#
_cell.length_a   1.000
_cell.length_b   1.000
_cell.length_c   1.000
_cell.angle_alpha   90.00
_cell.angle_beta   90.00
_cell.angle_gamma   90.00
#
_symmetry.space_group_name_H-M   'P 1'
#
loop_
_entity.id
_entity.type
_entity.pdbx_description
1 polymer ?
#
loop_
_entity_poly.entity_id
_entity_poly.type
_entity_poly.pdbx_seq_one_letter_code
_entity_poly.pdbx_strand_id
1 'polypeptide(L)'
;GGRVVAHRRFGTAKWLIGQGVWQAVAGGPPPPERTPRSIDFATARTEFYTHPTALPEVERSSIKQDLHRRDFTINTLAIRLDPPHWGELLDFYGGEADLRNGVIRVLHSLSFIDDPTRILRAARLEARLGFRMDPRSESLIANALPLLDRVSGDRIRHELEQILDEREPEKALCRLEELGVLRQIHADLRCDAWVQARFRVAREELDPGVWELEPGDRRFVLWGLLFYRLSPESLEAVLRRLKMPRSEADDLQMLPDLRQAMRRLAPARRPSRIYRALRPFPSRLLAVAWVACEREGLREKMLQYQTRYRHVRTALTGDDLKAMGLRPGPIFGRLLGILQDARLDGEVATREEEEALVRHVLRRLGPDNL
;
A
#
# COMPACT_ATOMS: atom_id res chain seq x y z
N GLY A 1 14.57 -2.78 -34.00
CA GLY A 1 14.36 -3.83 -33.11
C GLY A 1 14.10 -3.39 -31.68
N GLY A 2 13.09 -3.99 -31.04
CA GLY A 2 12.83 -3.89 -29.61
C GLY A 2 13.05 -5.25 -28.95
N ARG A 3 13.07 -5.29 -27.61
CA ARG A 3 13.15 -6.52 -26.84
C ARG A 3 11.77 -7.16 -26.72
N VAL A 4 11.64 -8.46 -27.06
CA VAL A 4 10.41 -9.23 -26.87
C VAL A 4 10.60 -10.21 -25.72
N VAL A 5 9.65 -10.22 -24.78
CA VAL A 5 9.58 -11.20 -23.69
C VAL A 5 8.36 -12.08 -23.95
N ALA A 6 8.58 -13.37 -24.21
CA ALA A 6 7.52 -14.33 -24.53
C ALA A 6 7.22 -15.24 -23.34
N HIS A 7 5.93 -15.43 -23.05
CA HIS A 7 5.41 -16.35 -22.04
C HIS A 7 4.70 -17.50 -22.74
N ARG A 8 5.45 -18.52 -23.17
CA ARG A 8 4.96 -19.64 -24.01
C ARG A 8 3.77 -20.38 -23.40
N ARG A 9 3.77 -20.59 -22.07
CA ARG A 9 2.70 -21.29 -21.36
C ARG A 9 1.31 -20.62 -21.54
N PHE A 10 1.27 -19.29 -21.68
CA PHE A 10 0.04 -18.53 -21.80
C PHE A 10 -0.22 -17.99 -23.21
N GLY A 11 0.65 -18.32 -24.18
CA GLY A 11 0.54 -17.80 -25.55
C GLY A 11 0.58 -16.26 -25.61
N THR A 12 1.36 -15.62 -24.71
CA THR A 12 1.48 -14.16 -24.64
C THR A 12 2.91 -13.72 -24.90
N ALA A 13 3.07 -12.50 -25.44
CA ALA A 13 4.36 -11.86 -25.61
C ALA A 13 4.23 -10.36 -25.30
N LYS A 14 5.28 -9.79 -24.72
CA LYS A 14 5.40 -8.37 -24.46
C LYS A 14 6.53 -7.79 -25.30
N TRP A 15 6.21 -6.82 -26.14
CA TRP A 15 7.20 -6.07 -26.90
C TRP A 15 7.54 -4.80 -26.15
N LEU A 16 8.76 -4.69 -25.67
CA LEU A 16 9.27 -3.50 -24.98
C LEU A 16 9.70 -2.46 -26.01
N ILE A 17 9.05 -1.30 -25.99
CA ILE A 17 9.28 -0.20 -26.93
C ILE A 17 10.29 0.75 -26.29
N GLY A 18 11.53 0.72 -26.78
CA GLY A 18 12.56 1.71 -26.45
C GLY A 18 12.50 2.94 -27.37
N GLN A 19 13.21 4.00 -27.00
CA GLN A 19 13.26 5.24 -27.79
C GLN A 19 13.66 5.00 -29.26
N GLY A 20 14.62 4.10 -29.52
CA GLY A 20 15.05 3.76 -30.88
C GLY A 20 13.97 3.07 -31.73
N VAL A 21 13.09 2.27 -31.11
CA VAL A 21 11.97 1.64 -31.85
C VAL A 21 10.95 2.70 -32.26
N TRP A 22 10.63 3.61 -31.35
CA TRP A 22 9.70 4.71 -31.66
C TRP A 22 10.21 5.59 -32.80
N GLN A 23 11.48 5.97 -32.75
CA GLN A 23 12.09 6.80 -33.79
C GLN A 23 12.09 6.11 -35.16
N ALA A 24 12.30 4.78 -35.19
CA ALA A 24 12.28 3.99 -36.42
C ALA A 24 10.85 3.82 -36.99
N VAL A 25 9.81 3.80 -36.18
CA VAL A 25 8.42 3.57 -36.59
C VAL A 25 7.66 4.87 -36.84
N ALA A 26 7.84 5.89 -36.01
CA ALA A 26 7.09 7.14 -36.04
C ALA A 26 7.87 8.32 -36.63
N GLY A 27 9.14 8.16 -36.97
CA GLY A 27 9.96 9.20 -37.62
C GLY A 27 10.36 10.38 -36.74
N GLY A 28 10.08 10.34 -35.43
CA GLY A 28 10.38 11.41 -34.49
C GLY A 28 10.43 10.95 -33.04
N PRO A 29 10.83 11.81 -32.09
CA PRO A 29 10.80 11.48 -30.67
C PRO A 29 9.36 11.29 -30.17
N PRO A 30 9.13 10.36 -29.25
CA PRO A 30 7.80 10.13 -28.69
C PRO A 30 7.32 11.36 -27.91
N PRO A 31 6.03 11.72 -27.99
CA PRO A 31 5.45 12.68 -27.06
C PRO A 31 5.56 12.12 -25.63
N PRO A 32 6.14 12.89 -24.68
CA PRO A 32 6.54 12.37 -23.35
C PRO A 32 5.37 11.78 -22.55
N GLU A 33 4.15 12.20 -22.80
CA GLU A 33 2.97 11.79 -22.01
C GLU A 33 2.16 10.63 -22.62
N ARG A 34 2.47 10.17 -23.84
CA ARG A 34 1.63 9.20 -24.59
C ARG A 34 2.38 7.99 -25.14
N THR A 35 3.63 7.81 -24.82
CA THR A 35 4.42 6.70 -25.37
C THR A 35 4.18 5.42 -24.58
N PRO A 36 3.57 4.39 -25.19
CA PRO A 36 3.48 3.09 -24.55
C PRO A 36 4.90 2.52 -24.35
N ARG A 37 5.20 2.11 -23.12
CA ARG A 37 6.49 1.45 -22.82
C ARG A 37 6.56 0.03 -23.36
N SER A 38 5.42 -0.57 -23.64
CA SER A 38 5.31 -1.91 -24.21
C SER A 38 3.97 -2.12 -24.90
N ILE A 39 3.94 -3.09 -25.83
CA ILE A 39 2.71 -3.63 -26.40
C ILE A 39 2.63 -5.10 -25.98
N ASP A 40 1.49 -5.49 -25.45
CA ASP A 40 1.22 -6.88 -25.09
C ASP A 40 0.48 -7.58 -26.24
N PHE A 41 0.97 -8.74 -26.64
CA PHE A 41 0.34 -9.63 -27.61
C PHE A 41 -0.18 -10.86 -26.86
N ALA A 42 -1.40 -11.24 -27.13
CA ALA A 42 -1.99 -12.46 -26.58
C ALA A 42 -2.74 -13.23 -27.65
N THR A 43 -2.59 -14.55 -27.66
CA THR A 43 -3.43 -15.41 -28.48
C THR A 43 -4.84 -15.44 -27.90
N ALA A 44 -5.86 -15.27 -28.75
CA ALA A 44 -7.26 -15.42 -28.33
C ALA A 44 -7.48 -16.83 -27.75
N ARG A 45 -8.11 -16.89 -26.59
CA ARG A 45 -8.24 -18.12 -25.80
C ARG A 45 -9.58 -18.20 -25.07
N THR A 46 -10.01 -19.41 -24.81
CA THR A 46 -11.08 -19.71 -23.83
C THR A 46 -10.46 -20.18 -22.51
N GLU A 47 -11.21 -20.09 -21.45
CA GLU A 47 -10.80 -20.49 -20.10
C GLU A 47 -11.82 -21.48 -19.54
N PHE A 48 -11.33 -22.59 -19.01
CA PHE A 48 -12.15 -23.60 -18.34
C PHE A 48 -11.75 -23.64 -16.87
N TYR A 49 -12.75 -23.57 -15.99
CA TYR A 49 -12.56 -23.65 -14.55
C TYR A 49 -12.96 -25.05 -14.09
N THR A 50 -12.04 -25.83 -13.55
CA THR A 50 -12.31 -27.17 -13.00
C THR A 50 -13.22 -27.14 -11.77
N HIS A 51 -13.16 -26.02 -11.02
CA HIS A 51 -14.05 -25.71 -9.90
C HIS A 51 -14.08 -24.20 -9.67
N PRO A 52 -15.08 -23.64 -8.96
CA PRO A 52 -15.11 -22.22 -8.58
C PRO A 52 -13.80 -21.80 -7.91
N THR A 53 -13.26 -20.64 -8.30
CA THR A 53 -12.01 -20.06 -7.79
C THR A 53 -10.71 -20.74 -8.26
N ALA A 54 -10.75 -21.82 -9.05
CA ALA A 54 -9.56 -22.45 -9.63
C ALA A 54 -8.80 -21.48 -10.56
N LEU A 55 -7.53 -21.76 -10.80
CA LEU A 55 -6.84 -21.14 -11.92
C LEU A 55 -7.34 -21.77 -13.22
N PRO A 56 -7.68 -20.98 -14.26
CA PRO A 56 -8.24 -21.52 -15.48
C PRO A 56 -7.21 -22.33 -16.28
N GLU A 57 -7.68 -23.40 -16.89
CA GLU A 57 -7.00 -24.02 -18.01
C GLU A 57 -7.33 -23.25 -19.29
N VAL A 58 -6.34 -23.05 -20.17
CA VAL A 58 -6.48 -22.18 -21.34
C VAL A 58 -6.30 -22.95 -22.63
N GLU A 59 -7.20 -22.74 -23.57
CA GLU A 59 -7.15 -23.28 -24.92
C GLU A 59 -7.29 -22.18 -25.97
N ARG A 60 -6.67 -22.33 -27.12
CA ARG A 60 -6.82 -21.38 -28.24
C ARG A 60 -8.26 -21.34 -28.71
N SER A 61 -8.77 -20.13 -28.96
CA SER A 61 -10.16 -19.93 -29.30
C SER A 61 -10.37 -18.72 -30.22
N SER A 62 -11.65 -18.46 -30.55
CA SER A 62 -12.02 -17.27 -31.33
C SER A 62 -11.95 -16.00 -30.49
N ILE A 63 -11.82 -14.84 -31.14
CA ILE A 63 -11.87 -13.53 -30.45
C ILE A 63 -13.16 -13.37 -29.66
N LYS A 64 -14.30 -13.84 -30.17
CA LYS A 64 -15.60 -13.73 -29.49
C LYS A 64 -15.58 -14.49 -28.16
N GLN A 65 -14.99 -15.67 -28.09
CA GLN A 65 -14.86 -16.47 -26.88
C GLN A 65 -13.82 -15.86 -25.93
N ASP A 66 -12.71 -15.30 -26.45
CA ASP A 66 -11.75 -14.57 -25.62
C ASP A 66 -12.39 -13.34 -24.92
N LEU A 67 -13.23 -12.62 -25.62
CA LEU A 67 -13.97 -11.50 -25.04
C LEU A 67 -15.04 -11.97 -24.05
N HIS A 68 -15.66 -13.14 -24.27
CA HIS A 68 -16.70 -13.69 -23.38
C HIS A 68 -16.19 -14.06 -21.98
N ARG A 69 -14.94 -14.47 -21.82
CA ARG A 69 -14.35 -14.84 -20.53
C ARG A 69 -13.96 -13.64 -19.66
N ARG A 70 -14.04 -12.42 -20.19
CA ARG A 70 -13.67 -11.20 -19.48
C ARG A 70 -14.66 -10.87 -18.36
N ASP A 71 -14.34 -9.87 -17.57
CA ASP A 71 -15.11 -9.49 -16.38
C ASP A 71 -16.39 -8.71 -16.70
N PHE A 72 -16.27 -7.63 -17.50
CA PHE A 72 -17.36 -6.69 -17.76
C PHE A 72 -17.51 -6.36 -19.25
N THR A 73 -18.74 -6.03 -19.67
CA THR A 73 -19.06 -5.67 -21.05
C THR A 73 -18.18 -4.57 -21.61
N ILE A 74 -17.90 -3.51 -20.82
CA ILE A 74 -17.03 -2.39 -21.22
C ILE A 74 -15.59 -2.81 -21.51
N ASN A 75 -15.15 -3.95 -20.98
CA ASN A 75 -13.82 -4.50 -21.22
C ASN A 75 -13.77 -5.50 -22.39
N THR A 76 -14.89 -5.69 -23.10
CA THR A 76 -14.98 -6.59 -24.26
C THR A 76 -14.93 -5.87 -25.60
N LEU A 77 -14.78 -4.57 -25.60
CA LEU A 77 -14.59 -3.80 -26.83
C LEU A 77 -13.22 -4.14 -27.45
N ALA A 78 -13.21 -4.40 -28.74
CA ALA A 78 -11.97 -4.66 -29.49
C ALA A 78 -12.00 -3.91 -30.83
N ILE A 79 -10.83 -3.52 -31.32
CA ILE A 79 -10.65 -2.89 -32.62
C ILE A 79 -9.84 -3.81 -33.51
N ARG A 80 -10.29 -4.02 -34.72
CA ARG A 80 -9.57 -4.80 -35.74
C ARG A 80 -8.37 -4.02 -36.26
N LEU A 81 -7.25 -4.71 -36.41
CA LEU A 81 -6.02 -4.15 -36.96
C LEU A 81 -5.55 -4.87 -38.24
N ASP A 82 -6.40 -5.75 -38.76
CA ASP A 82 -6.12 -6.46 -40.01
C ASP A 82 -6.51 -5.60 -41.26
N PRO A 83 -5.77 -5.67 -42.37
CA PRO A 83 -5.89 -4.71 -43.48
C PRO A 83 -7.29 -4.48 -44.02
N PRO A 84 -8.14 -5.44 -44.35
CA PRO A 84 -9.45 -5.12 -44.94
C PRO A 84 -10.44 -4.50 -43.92
N HIS A 85 -10.16 -4.61 -42.62
CA HIS A 85 -11.09 -4.21 -41.54
C HIS A 85 -10.46 -3.27 -40.53
N TRP A 86 -9.41 -2.56 -40.92
CA TRP A 86 -8.67 -1.66 -40.03
C TRP A 86 -9.57 -0.61 -39.37
N GLY A 87 -9.56 -0.60 -38.03
CA GLY A 87 -10.35 0.35 -37.24
C GLY A 87 -11.79 -0.07 -36.97
N GLU A 88 -12.27 -1.21 -37.49
CA GLU A 88 -13.59 -1.74 -37.21
C GLU A 88 -13.74 -2.10 -35.71
N LEU A 89 -14.77 -1.55 -35.06
CA LEU A 89 -15.10 -1.86 -33.67
C LEU A 89 -15.85 -3.21 -33.60
N LEU A 90 -15.37 -4.11 -32.77
CA LEU A 90 -16.05 -5.35 -32.40
C LEU A 90 -16.70 -5.17 -31.03
N ASP A 91 -18.03 -5.18 -31.00
CA ASP A 91 -18.83 -5.16 -29.78
C ASP A 91 -19.87 -6.30 -29.84
N PHE A 92 -19.52 -7.44 -29.25
CA PHE A 92 -20.41 -8.61 -29.21
C PHE A 92 -21.36 -8.62 -28.03
N TYR A 93 -21.13 -7.77 -27.02
CA TYR A 93 -21.79 -7.87 -25.72
C TYR A 93 -22.42 -6.54 -25.25
N GLY A 94 -22.51 -5.54 -26.13
CA GLY A 94 -23.12 -4.24 -25.82
C GLY A 94 -22.26 -3.35 -24.94
N GLY A 95 -20.94 -3.53 -24.97
CA GLY A 95 -19.98 -2.77 -24.16
C GLY A 95 -19.96 -1.29 -24.48
N GLU A 96 -20.20 -0.90 -25.75
CA GLU A 96 -20.25 0.50 -26.15
C GLU A 96 -21.46 1.23 -25.54
N ALA A 97 -22.63 0.58 -25.51
CA ALA A 97 -23.81 1.12 -24.88
C ALA A 97 -23.63 1.29 -23.36
N ASP A 98 -23.07 0.27 -22.69
CA ASP A 98 -22.77 0.32 -21.26
C ASP A 98 -21.71 1.40 -20.94
N LEU A 99 -20.68 1.55 -21.78
CA LEU A 99 -19.65 2.59 -21.63
C LEU A 99 -20.27 4.01 -21.74
N ARG A 100 -21.15 4.25 -22.73
CA ARG A 100 -21.85 5.54 -22.89
C ARG A 100 -22.79 5.86 -21.74
N ASN A 101 -23.43 4.82 -21.17
CA ASN A 101 -24.38 4.96 -20.08
C ASN A 101 -23.72 4.93 -18.69
N GLY A 102 -22.42 4.73 -18.60
CA GLY A 102 -21.70 4.63 -17.32
C GLY A 102 -22.07 3.40 -16.51
N VAL A 103 -22.23 2.22 -17.14
CA VAL A 103 -22.68 0.99 -16.51
C VAL A 103 -21.58 -0.05 -16.45
N ILE A 104 -21.41 -0.66 -15.28
CA ILE A 104 -20.58 -1.86 -15.08
C ILE A 104 -21.49 -3.09 -15.07
N ARG A 105 -21.39 -3.91 -16.10
CA ARG A 105 -22.23 -5.10 -16.30
C ARG A 105 -21.38 -6.33 -16.49
N VAL A 106 -21.67 -7.42 -15.78
CA VAL A 106 -21.06 -8.75 -16.02
C VAL A 106 -21.59 -9.38 -17.30
N LEU A 107 -20.79 -10.24 -17.91
CA LEU A 107 -21.13 -10.90 -19.17
C LEU A 107 -22.17 -12.04 -19.00
N HIS A 108 -22.19 -12.69 -17.84
CA HIS A 108 -23.11 -13.81 -17.53
C HIS A 108 -23.35 -13.94 -16.01
N SER A 109 -24.39 -14.64 -15.65
CA SER A 109 -24.82 -14.77 -14.25
C SER A 109 -23.85 -15.51 -13.32
N LEU A 110 -22.95 -16.32 -13.86
CA LEU A 110 -21.94 -17.05 -13.08
C LEU A 110 -20.63 -16.28 -12.94
N SER A 111 -20.51 -15.08 -13.51
CA SER A 111 -19.27 -14.33 -13.59
C SER A 111 -18.56 -14.14 -12.24
N PHE A 112 -19.31 -13.81 -11.16
CA PHE A 112 -18.75 -13.68 -9.82
C PHE A 112 -18.54 -15.01 -9.10
N ILE A 113 -19.24 -16.08 -9.53
CA ILE A 113 -19.03 -17.45 -9.04
C ILE A 113 -17.71 -17.99 -9.59
N ASP A 114 -17.45 -17.79 -10.88
CA ASP A 114 -16.21 -18.22 -11.55
C ASP A 114 -15.00 -17.50 -10.95
N ASP A 115 -15.11 -16.20 -10.75
CA ASP A 115 -14.06 -15.40 -10.13
C ASP A 115 -14.61 -14.32 -9.19
N PRO A 116 -14.69 -14.61 -7.88
CA PRO A 116 -15.20 -13.64 -6.89
C PRO A 116 -14.36 -12.36 -6.79
N THR A 117 -13.09 -12.35 -7.25
CA THR A 117 -12.28 -11.12 -7.25
C THR A 117 -12.83 -10.07 -8.21
N ARG A 118 -13.69 -10.46 -9.17
CA ARG A 118 -14.38 -9.51 -10.05
C ARG A 118 -15.29 -8.54 -9.26
N ILE A 119 -15.73 -8.89 -8.04
CA ILE A 119 -16.48 -7.97 -7.18
C ILE A 119 -15.59 -6.79 -6.76
N LEU A 120 -14.35 -7.05 -6.36
CA LEU A 120 -13.39 -5.99 -6.01
C LEU A 120 -13.06 -5.11 -7.23
N ARG A 121 -12.89 -5.75 -8.40
CA ARG A 121 -12.66 -5.06 -9.67
C ARG A 121 -13.83 -4.19 -10.09
N ALA A 122 -15.07 -4.64 -9.88
CA ALA A 122 -16.28 -3.86 -10.14
C ALA A 122 -16.31 -2.58 -9.29
N ALA A 123 -16.14 -2.71 -7.97
CA ALA A 123 -16.09 -1.55 -7.07
C ALA A 123 -14.97 -0.56 -7.44
N ARG A 124 -13.80 -1.08 -7.86
CA ARG A 124 -12.71 -0.24 -8.35
C ARG A 124 -13.10 0.53 -9.61
N LEU A 125 -13.70 -0.14 -10.58
CA LEU A 125 -14.13 0.51 -11.83
C LEU A 125 -15.26 1.50 -11.61
N GLU A 126 -16.24 1.21 -10.71
CA GLU A 126 -17.25 2.18 -10.31
C GLU A 126 -16.62 3.48 -9.80
N ALA A 127 -15.66 3.35 -8.86
CA ALA A 127 -14.97 4.50 -8.26
C ALA A 127 -14.09 5.27 -9.27
N ARG A 128 -13.33 4.54 -10.10
CA ARG A 128 -12.37 5.11 -11.06
C ARG A 128 -13.05 5.84 -12.20
N LEU A 129 -14.12 5.26 -12.74
CA LEU A 129 -14.83 5.78 -13.93
C LEU A 129 -16.03 6.65 -13.58
N GLY A 130 -16.49 6.65 -12.32
CA GLY A 130 -17.74 7.29 -11.92
C GLY A 130 -18.97 6.56 -12.45
N PHE A 131 -18.83 5.27 -12.75
CA PHE A 131 -19.89 4.41 -13.27
C PHE A 131 -20.68 3.77 -12.14
N ARG A 132 -21.77 3.06 -12.48
CA ARG A 132 -22.59 2.30 -11.55
C ARG A 132 -22.75 0.87 -12.01
N MET A 133 -22.73 -0.04 -11.06
CA MET A 133 -23.01 -1.45 -11.37
C MET A 133 -24.48 -1.62 -11.80
N ASP A 134 -24.69 -2.43 -12.84
CA ASP A 134 -26.02 -2.84 -13.26
C ASP A 134 -26.74 -3.57 -12.11
N PRO A 135 -28.02 -3.25 -11.80
CA PRO A 135 -28.71 -3.84 -10.65
C PRO A 135 -28.81 -5.37 -10.69
N ARG A 136 -28.93 -5.96 -11.91
CA ARG A 136 -28.94 -7.43 -12.06
C ARG A 136 -27.56 -8.00 -11.72
N SER A 137 -26.50 -7.36 -12.19
CA SER A 137 -25.13 -7.75 -11.86
C SER A 137 -24.86 -7.65 -10.36
N GLU A 138 -25.30 -6.57 -9.71
CA GLU A 138 -25.16 -6.38 -8.27
C GLU A 138 -25.88 -7.47 -7.46
N SER A 139 -27.09 -7.85 -7.88
CA SER A 139 -27.86 -8.91 -7.20
C SER A 139 -27.16 -10.28 -7.18
N LEU A 140 -26.23 -10.54 -8.09
CA LEU A 140 -25.46 -11.79 -8.14
C LEU A 140 -24.36 -11.85 -7.06
N ILE A 141 -23.97 -10.72 -6.49
CA ILE A 141 -22.87 -10.64 -5.53
C ILE A 141 -23.15 -11.45 -4.26
N ALA A 142 -24.38 -11.37 -3.73
CA ALA A 142 -24.75 -12.04 -2.50
C ALA A 142 -24.43 -13.55 -2.52
N ASN A 143 -24.66 -14.22 -3.66
CA ASN A 143 -24.36 -15.63 -3.84
C ASN A 143 -22.86 -15.94 -3.99
N ALA A 144 -22.07 -14.96 -4.40
CA ALA A 144 -20.63 -15.12 -4.64
C ALA A 144 -19.77 -14.72 -3.43
N LEU A 145 -20.28 -13.89 -2.51
CA LEU A 145 -19.54 -13.43 -1.34
C LEU A 145 -18.89 -14.56 -0.54
N PRO A 146 -19.57 -15.66 -0.18
CA PRO A 146 -18.94 -16.75 0.58
C PRO A 146 -17.78 -17.42 -0.15
N LEU A 147 -17.73 -17.31 -1.48
CA LEU A 147 -16.65 -17.89 -2.27
C LEU A 147 -15.34 -17.10 -2.15
N LEU A 148 -15.37 -15.86 -1.65
CA LEU A 148 -14.15 -15.11 -1.33
C LEU A 148 -13.27 -15.85 -0.32
N ASP A 149 -13.84 -16.66 0.58
CA ASP A 149 -13.07 -17.46 1.53
C ASP A 149 -12.16 -18.48 0.84
N ARG A 150 -12.55 -18.95 -0.34
CA ARG A 150 -11.78 -19.90 -1.17
C ARG A 150 -10.74 -19.22 -2.04
N VAL A 151 -10.81 -17.89 -2.21
CA VAL A 151 -9.81 -17.12 -2.97
C VAL A 151 -8.55 -16.97 -2.14
N SER A 152 -7.38 -17.19 -2.76
CA SER A 152 -6.10 -17.03 -2.07
C SER A 152 -5.91 -15.58 -1.60
N GLY A 153 -5.26 -15.41 -0.43
CA GLY A 153 -4.99 -14.10 0.13
C GLY A 153 -4.20 -13.18 -0.79
N ASP A 154 -3.28 -13.75 -1.58
CA ASP A 154 -2.50 -12.99 -2.57
C ASP A 154 -3.37 -12.35 -3.65
N ARG A 155 -4.40 -13.08 -4.14
CA ARG A 155 -5.31 -12.55 -5.15
C ARG A 155 -6.17 -11.42 -4.59
N ILE A 156 -6.71 -11.59 -3.37
CA ILE A 156 -7.50 -10.54 -2.71
C ILE A 156 -6.61 -9.32 -2.44
N ARG A 157 -5.42 -9.53 -1.87
CA ARG A 157 -4.46 -8.44 -1.62
C ARG A 157 -4.15 -7.69 -2.90
N HIS A 158 -3.85 -8.38 -4.00
CA HIS A 158 -3.52 -7.75 -5.27
C HIS A 158 -4.64 -6.81 -5.77
N GLU A 159 -5.91 -7.22 -5.71
CA GLU A 159 -7.03 -6.35 -6.08
C GLU A 159 -7.20 -5.16 -5.11
N LEU A 160 -7.01 -5.38 -3.81
CA LEU A 160 -7.03 -4.29 -2.82
C LEU A 160 -5.86 -3.31 -3.04
N GLU A 161 -4.66 -3.80 -3.37
CA GLU A 161 -3.51 -2.96 -3.72
C GLU A 161 -3.80 -2.09 -4.95
N GLN A 162 -4.45 -2.64 -5.98
CA GLN A 162 -4.88 -1.86 -7.13
C GLN A 162 -5.93 -0.78 -6.75
N ILE A 163 -6.80 -1.07 -5.78
CA ILE A 163 -7.73 -0.07 -5.24
C ILE A 163 -6.98 1.02 -4.49
N LEU A 164 -6.01 0.65 -3.64
CA LEU A 164 -5.20 1.62 -2.88
C LEU A 164 -4.32 2.50 -3.78
N ASP A 165 -3.98 2.03 -4.98
CA ASP A 165 -3.23 2.81 -5.98
C ASP A 165 -4.10 3.81 -6.75
N GLU A 166 -5.44 3.73 -6.64
CA GLU A 166 -6.34 4.71 -7.26
C GLU A 166 -6.19 6.11 -6.63
N ARG A 167 -6.69 7.12 -7.31
CA ARG A 167 -6.63 8.51 -6.82
C ARG A 167 -7.41 8.70 -5.52
N GLU A 168 -8.61 8.12 -5.45
CA GLU A 168 -9.53 8.21 -4.31
C GLU A 168 -9.97 6.80 -3.87
N PRO A 169 -9.05 6.01 -3.26
CA PRO A 169 -9.27 4.60 -2.94
C PRO A 169 -10.42 4.38 -1.95
N GLU A 170 -10.70 5.39 -1.11
CA GLU A 170 -11.80 5.37 -0.16
C GLU A 170 -13.17 5.13 -0.83
N LYS A 171 -13.37 5.62 -2.06
CA LYS A 171 -14.64 5.42 -2.78
C LYS A 171 -14.88 3.94 -3.07
N ALA A 172 -13.87 3.25 -3.58
CA ALA A 172 -13.97 1.81 -3.86
C ALA A 172 -14.05 0.98 -2.58
N LEU A 173 -13.27 1.33 -1.54
CA LEU A 173 -13.29 0.61 -0.26
C LEU A 173 -14.65 0.73 0.44
N CYS A 174 -15.26 1.91 0.44
CA CYS A 174 -16.60 2.09 1.00
C CYS A 174 -17.66 1.35 0.18
N ARG A 175 -17.51 1.31 -1.14
CA ARG A 175 -18.36 0.47 -1.97
C ARG A 175 -18.23 -1.03 -1.62
N LEU A 176 -17.01 -1.50 -1.36
CA LEU A 176 -16.75 -2.85 -0.86
C LEU A 176 -17.37 -3.10 0.53
N GLU A 177 -17.42 -2.10 1.40
CA GLU A 177 -18.13 -2.19 2.69
C GLU A 177 -19.63 -2.38 2.48
N GLU A 178 -20.25 -1.55 1.61
CA GLU A 178 -21.67 -1.64 1.28
C GLU A 178 -22.04 -3.01 0.70
N LEU A 179 -21.18 -3.56 -0.16
CA LEU A 179 -21.34 -4.89 -0.76
C LEU A 179 -21.03 -6.05 0.20
N GLY A 180 -20.56 -5.76 1.43
CA GLY A 180 -20.23 -6.78 2.43
C GLY A 180 -18.88 -7.47 2.23
N VAL A 181 -18.08 -7.06 1.23
CA VAL A 181 -16.80 -7.69 0.88
C VAL A 181 -15.75 -7.53 1.98
N LEU A 182 -15.65 -6.35 2.59
CA LEU A 182 -14.66 -6.13 3.65
C LEU A 182 -14.93 -7.05 4.84
N ARG A 183 -16.20 -7.21 5.24
CA ARG A 183 -16.62 -8.14 6.31
C ARG A 183 -16.36 -9.60 5.98
N GLN A 184 -16.47 -9.98 4.70
CA GLN A 184 -16.16 -11.34 4.26
C GLN A 184 -14.65 -11.60 4.31
N ILE A 185 -13.81 -10.59 4.09
CA ILE A 185 -12.36 -10.72 4.27
C ILE A 185 -12.03 -10.86 5.76
N HIS A 186 -12.57 -9.97 6.61
CA HIS A 186 -12.48 -10.04 8.07
C HIS A 186 -13.57 -9.21 8.73
N ALA A 187 -14.18 -9.77 9.78
CA ALA A 187 -15.34 -9.20 10.48
C ALA A 187 -15.12 -7.76 10.99
N ASP A 188 -13.89 -7.36 11.29
CA ASP A 188 -13.56 -6.03 11.82
C ASP A 188 -13.05 -5.05 10.78
N LEU A 189 -12.87 -5.46 9.53
CA LEU A 189 -12.51 -4.52 8.45
C LEU A 189 -13.69 -3.61 8.13
N ARG A 190 -13.43 -2.31 8.06
CA ARG A 190 -14.44 -1.27 7.81
C ARG A 190 -13.88 -0.14 6.95
N CYS A 191 -14.74 0.43 6.11
CA CYS A 191 -14.54 1.71 5.47
C CYS A 191 -15.65 2.67 5.90
N ASP A 192 -15.44 3.35 7.01
CA ASP A 192 -16.36 4.35 7.56
C ASP A 192 -15.89 5.78 7.30
N ALA A 193 -16.62 6.76 7.82
CA ALA A 193 -16.29 8.17 7.68
C ALA A 193 -14.89 8.54 8.20
N TRP A 194 -14.41 7.83 9.25
CA TRP A 194 -13.07 8.06 9.78
C TRP A 194 -12.00 7.61 8.76
N VAL A 195 -12.12 6.41 8.18
CA VAL A 195 -11.19 5.92 7.16
C VAL A 195 -11.16 6.87 5.96
N GLN A 196 -12.35 7.29 5.48
CA GLN A 196 -12.46 8.26 4.38
C GLN A 196 -11.74 9.57 4.70
N ALA A 197 -11.97 10.14 5.88
CA ALA A 197 -11.32 11.37 6.32
C ALA A 197 -9.79 11.20 6.40
N ARG A 198 -9.31 10.08 6.97
CA ARG A 198 -7.85 9.82 7.08
C ARG A 198 -7.19 9.60 5.72
N PHE A 199 -7.86 8.92 4.78
CA PHE A 199 -7.34 8.76 3.42
C PHE A 199 -7.23 10.11 2.69
N ARG A 200 -8.20 11.01 2.92
CA ARG A 200 -8.13 12.38 2.40
C ARG A 200 -6.93 13.13 3.00
N VAL A 201 -6.74 13.09 4.31
CA VAL A 201 -5.59 13.70 4.98
C VAL A 201 -4.26 13.13 4.45
N ALA A 202 -4.17 11.82 4.24
CA ALA A 202 -2.99 11.20 3.64
C ALA A 202 -2.70 11.72 2.24
N ARG A 203 -3.72 12.01 1.45
CA ARG A 203 -3.60 12.53 0.08
C ARG A 203 -3.23 14.01 0.05
N GLU A 204 -3.79 14.82 0.95
CA GLU A 204 -3.77 16.28 0.88
C GLU A 204 -2.69 16.91 1.77
N GLU A 205 -2.35 16.27 2.89
CA GLU A 205 -1.49 16.86 3.91
C GLU A 205 -0.17 16.10 4.15
N LEU A 206 -0.10 14.81 3.77
CA LEU A 206 1.12 14.03 4.02
C LEU A 206 2.20 14.37 2.99
N ASP A 207 3.28 14.98 3.46
CA ASP A 207 4.47 15.25 2.65
C ASP A 207 5.42 14.03 2.68
N PRO A 208 5.58 13.30 1.55
CA PRO A 208 6.48 12.15 1.49
C PRO A 208 7.94 12.50 1.81
N GLY A 209 8.40 13.71 1.47
CA GLY A 209 9.77 14.15 1.73
C GLY A 209 10.05 14.32 3.22
N VAL A 210 9.11 14.92 3.96
CA VAL A 210 9.22 15.08 5.41
C VAL A 210 9.29 13.72 6.12
N TRP A 211 8.51 12.75 5.66
CA TRP A 211 8.44 11.41 6.26
C TRP A 211 9.43 10.42 5.67
N GLU A 212 10.30 10.84 4.73
CA GLU A 212 11.28 9.99 4.06
C GLU A 212 10.63 8.74 3.45
N LEU A 213 9.47 8.92 2.79
CA LEU A 213 8.71 7.83 2.21
C LEU A 213 9.23 7.48 0.81
N GLU A 214 9.43 6.20 0.60
CA GLU A 214 9.74 5.64 -0.73
C GLU A 214 8.46 5.55 -1.61
N PRO A 215 8.59 5.43 -2.93
CA PRO A 215 7.42 5.40 -3.83
C PRO A 215 6.35 4.35 -3.50
N GLY A 216 6.73 3.24 -2.86
CA GLY A 216 5.80 2.19 -2.40
C GLY A 216 5.11 2.48 -1.07
N ASP A 217 5.66 3.38 -0.26
CA ASP A 217 5.18 3.61 1.12
C ASP A 217 3.82 4.31 1.19
N ARG A 218 3.37 5.00 0.11
CA ARG A 218 2.00 5.53 0.06
C ARG A 218 0.98 4.42 0.32
N ARG A 219 1.13 3.27 -0.34
CA ARG A 219 0.24 2.12 -0.16
C ARG A 219 0.34 1.55 1.24
N PHE A 220 1.55 1.45 1.80
CA PHE A 220 1.78 1.04 3.18
C PHE A 220 1.03 1.95 4.18
N VAL A 221 1.08 3.27 3.99
CA VAL A 221 0.35 4.21 4.85
C VAL A 221 -1.16 3.96 4.78
N LEU A 222 -1.72 3.75 3.60
CA LEU A 222 -3.14 3.47 3.43
C LEU A 222 -3.56 2.12 4.05
N TRP A 223 -2.72 1.07 3.93
CA TRP A 223 -2.89 -0.18 4.67
C TRP A 223 -2.89 0.06 6.19
N GLY A 224 -1.91 0.81 6.67
CA GLY A 224 -1.81 1.18 8.08
C GLY A 224 -3.05 1.91 8.60
N LEU A 225 -3.63 2.82 7.82
CA LEU A 225 -4.85 3.54 8.17
C LEU A 225 -6.08 2.62 8.19
N LEU A 226 -6.21 1.73 7.21
CA LEU A 226 -7.30 0.76 7.15
C LEU A 226 -7.27 -0.20 8.35
N PHE A 227 -6.07 -0.59 8.79
CA PHE A 227 -5.87 -1.50 9.92
C PHE A 227 -5.70 -0.79 11.27
N TYR A 228 -5.61 0.53 11.29
CA TYR A 228 -5.22 1.31 12.48
C TYR A 228 -6.04 1.00 13.73
N ARG A 229 -7.33 0.71 13.57
CA ARG A 229 -8.26 0.50 14.69
C ARG A 229 -8.50 -0.97 15.04
N LEU A 230 -7.90 -1.90 14.31
CA LEU A 230 -8.02 -3.34 14.60
C LEU A 230 -7.41 -3.67 15.99
N SER A 231 -7.97 -4.68 16.65
CA SER A 231 -7.31 -5.31 17.80
C SER A 231 -6.04 -6.02 17.36
N PRO A 232 -5.09 -6.33 18.26
CA PRO A 232 -3.91 -7.11 17.90
C PRO A 232 -4.26 -8.45 17.23
N GLU A 233 -5.29 -9.14 17.73
CA GLU A 233 -5.75 -10.43 17.21
C GLU A 233 -6.35 -10.30 15.82
N SER A 234 -7.22 -9.30 15.61
CA SER A 234 -7.82 -9.01 14.31
C SER A 234 -6.78 -8.56 13.29
N LEU A 235 -5.80 -7.77 13.72
CA LEU A 235 -4.70 -7.34 12.87
C LEU A 235 -3.87 -8.55 12.38
N GLU A 236 -3.46 -9.43 13.29
CA GLU A 236 -2.74 -10.66 12.93
C GLU A 236 -3.54 -11.53 11.97
N ALA A 237 -4.83 -11.71 12.23
CA ALA A 237 -5.74 -12.50 11.38
C ALA A 237 -5.85 -11.90 9.96
N VAL A 238 -5.99 -10.57 9.84
CA VAL A 238 -6.07 -9.87 8.54
C VAL A 238 -4.76 -9.97 7.79
N LEU A 239 -3.62 -9.71 8.45
CA LEU A 239 -2.29 -9.81 7.81
C LEU A 239 -2.05 -11.22 7.26
N ARG A 240 -2.42 -12.25 8.02
CA ARG A 240 -2.33 -13.66 7.61
C ARG A 240 -3.31 -13.97 6.47
N ARG A 241 -4.57 -13.52 6.57
CA ARG A 241 -5.59 -13.74 5.54
C ARG A 241 -5.19 -13.16 4.19
N LEU A 242 -4.60 -11.96 4.18
CA LEU A 242 -4.14 -11.27 2.99
C LEU A 242 -2.75 -11.71 2.54
N LYS A 243 -2.06 -12.57 3.30
CA LYS A 243 -0.66 -12.97 3.06
C LYS A 243 0.23 -11.75 2.82
N MET A 244 0.17 -10.79 3.74
CA MET A 244 0.98 -9.58 3.62
C MET A 244 2.48 -9.91 3.53
N PRO A 245 3.26 -9.19 2.69
CA PRO A 245 4.70 -9.34 2.64
C PRO A 245 5.32 -9.16 4.03
N ARG A 246 6.31 -10.00 4.38
CA ARG A 246 6.88 -10.03 5.74
C ARG A 246 7.35 -8.67 6.22
N SER A 247 8.06 -7.92 5.38
CA SER A 247 8.57 -6.59 5.76
C SER A 247 7.47 -5.58 6.08
N GLU A 248 6.32 -5.66 5.40
CA GLU A 248 5.16 -4.82 5.68
C GLU A 248 4.39 -5.33 6.90
N ALA A 249 4.25 -6.66 7.01
CA ALA A 249 3.55 -7.29 8.15
C ALA A 249 4.26 -7.00 9.47
N ASP A 250 5.60 -7.12 9.51
CA ASP A 250 6.41 -6.87 10.71
C ASP A 250 6.21 -5.41 11.20
N ASP A 251 6.20 -4.43 10.30
CA ASP A 251 5.96 -3.03 10.67
C ASP A 251 4.49 -2.78 11.06
N LEU A 252 3.52 -3.34 10.32
CA LEU A 252 2.11 -3.17 10.65
C LEU A 252 1.74 -3.80 11.99
N GLN A 253 2.37 -4.90 12.38
CA GLN A 253 2.20 -5.51 13.70
C GLN A 253 2.58 -4.59 14.86
N MET A 254 3.39 -3.55 14.62
CA MET A 254 3.72 -2.53 15.63
C MET A 254 2.58 -1.50 15.85
N LEU A 255 1.49 -1.51 15.07
CA LEU A 255 0.39 -0.54 15.22
C LEU A 255 -0.22 -0.47 16.64
N PRO A 256 -0.45 -1.59 17.37
CA PRO A 256 -0.94 -1.53 18.74
C PRO A 256 0.04 -0.80 19.68
N ASP A 257 1.34 -1.11 19.57
CA ASP A 257 2.39 -0.48 20.38
C ASP A 257 2.54 1.01 20.04
N LEU A 258 2.44 1.37 18.77
CA LEU A 258 2.44 2.75 18.33
C LEU A 258 1.24 3.52 18.91
N ARG A 259 0.03 2.95 18.89
CA ARG A 259 -1.14 3.58 19.54
C ARG A 259 -0.91 3.78 21.05
N GLN A 260 -0.26 2.84 21.73
CA GLN A 260 0.09 2.98 23.14
C GLN A 260 1.15 4.09 23.33
N ALA A 261 2.17 4.14 22.46
CA ALA A 261 3.19 5.19 22.49
C ALA A 261 2.57 6.58 22.29
N MET A 262 1.58 6.72 21.39
CA MET A 262 0.85 7.97 21.17
C MET A 262 0.11 8.45 22.41
N ARG A 263 -0.46 7.54 23.23
CA ARG A 263 -1.07 7.90 24.52
C ARG A 263 -0.03 8.44 25.50
N ARG A 264 1.17 7.85 25.56
CA ARG A 264 2.29 8.31 26.40
C ARG A 264 2.91 9.61 25.90
N LEU A 265 2.84 9.86 24.60
CA LEU A 265 3.34 11.09 23.97
C LEU A 265 2.52 12.32 24.35
N ALA A 266 1.22 12.15 24.61
CA ALA A 266 0.32 13.26 24.91
C ALA A 266 0.83 14.18 26.04
N PRO A 267 1.21 13.69 27.24
CA PRO A 267 1.73 14.52 28.33
C PRO A 267 3.23 14.88 28.18
N ALA A 268 3.97 14.31 27.21
CA ALA A 268 5.41 14.54 27.10
C ALA A 268 5.70 15.99 26.68
N ARG A 269 6.55 16.67 27.44
CA ARG A 269 6.97 18.06 27.16
C ARG A 269 8.45 18.14 26.78
N ARG A 270 9.29 17.23 27.31
CA ARG A 270 10.73 17.22 27.03
C ARG A 270 11.02 16.52 25.70
N PRO A 271 11.91 17.06 24.84
CA PRO A 271 12.36 16.46 23.59
C PRO A 271 12.86 15.02 23.74
N SER A 272 13.61 14.74 24.82
CA SER A 272 14.13 13.40 25.13
C SER A 272 13.01 12.36 25.29
N ARG A 273 11.90 12.74 25.96
CA ARG A 273 10.74 11.87 26.13
C ARG A 273 9.99 11.62 24.84
N ILE A 274 9.88 12.64 23.98
CA ILE A 274 9.29 12.52 22.64
C ILE A 274 10.14 11.57 21.79
N TYR A 275 11.45 11.78 21.79
CA TYR A 275 12.41 10.95 21.06
C TYR A 275 12.32 9.47 21.50
N ARG A 276 12.37 9.21 22.79
CA ARG A 276 12.31 7.83 23.32
C ARG A 276 11.00 7.13 22.98
N ALA A 277 9.89 7.87 22.96
CA ALA A 277 8.58 7.30 22.63
C ALA A 277 8.45 6.91 21.16
N LEU A 278 9.08 7.66 20.24
CA LEU A 278 8.90 7.49 18.80
C LEU A 278 10.04 6.74 18.12
N ARG A 279 11.25 6.74 18.70
CA ARG A 279 12.44 6.09 18.12
C ARG A 279 12.27 4.62 17.70
N PRO A 280 11.48 3.78 18.40
CA PRO A 280 11.32 2.38 18.02
C PRO A 280 10.61 2.16 16.67
N PHE A 281 9.89 3.18 16.16
CA PHE A 281 9.01 3.02 15.01
C PHE A 281 9.65 3.57 13.73
N PRO A 282 9.51 2.86 12.59
CA PRO A 282 9.99 3.35 11.30
C PRO A 282 9.17 4.57 10.83
N SER A 283 9.79 5.43 9.98
CA SER A 283 9.18 6.67 9.49
C SER A 283 7.82 6.44 8.84
N ARG A 284 7.70 5.40 7.99
CA ARG A 284 6.43 5.08 7.33
C ARG A 284 5.30 4.74 8.31
N LEU A 285 5.62 4.10 9.45
CA LEU A 285 4.63 3.80 10.48
C LEU A 285 4.27 5.04 11.30
N LEU A 286 5.24 5.92 11.56
CA LEU A 286 4.99 7.23 12.18
C LEU A 286 4.13 8.12 11.28
N ALA A 287 4.29 8.05 9.97
CA ALA A 287 3.41 8.73 9.01
C ALA A 287 1.96 8.25 9.14
N VAL A 288 1.73 6.92 9.31
CA VAL A 288 0.39 6.38 9.61
C VAL A 288 -0.18 7.01 10.87
N ALA A 289 0.59 7.06 11.97
CA ALA A 289 0.14 7.65 13.23
C ALA A 289 -0.16 9.15 13.11
N TRP A 290 0.65 9.87 12.35
CA TRP A 290 0.47 11.30 12.12
C TRP A 290 -0.82 11.59 11.36
N VAL A 291 -1.10 10.83 10.28
CA VAL A 291 -2.36 10.92 9.53
C VAL A 291 -3.56 10.49 10.38
N ALA A 292 -3.42 9.43 11.17
CA ALA A 292 -4.49 8.93 12.05
C ALA A 292 -4.80 9.88 13.21
N CYS A 293 -3.86 10.77 13.57
CA CYS A 293 -3.99 11.65 14.72
C CYS A 293 -4.83 12.89 14.40
N GLU A 294 -5.85 13.16 15.22
CA GLU A 294 -6.71 14.35 15.10
C GLU A 294 -6.28 15.50 16.03
N ARG A 295 -5.30 15.24 16.92
CA ARG A 295 -4.83 16.22 17.89
C ARG A 295 -3.61 16.96 17.36
N GLU A 296 -3.77 18.24 17.00
CA GLU A 296 -2.71 19.06 16.40
C GLU A 296 -1.42 19.07 17.22
N GLY A 297 -1.48 19.25 18.54
CA GLY A 297 -0.28 19.24 19.38
C GLY A 297 0.45 17.89 19.43
N LEU A 298 -0.21 16.76 19.09
CA LEU A 298 0.48 15.48 18.91
C LEU A 298 1.10 15.35 17.53
N ARG A 299 0.41 15.84 16.49
CA ARG A 299 0.94 15.91 15.12
C ARG A 299 2.23 16.73 15.09
N GLU A 300 2.22 17.87 15.77
CA GLU A 300 3.40 18.73 15.87
C GLU A 300 4.58 18.04 16.56
N LYS A 301 4.36 17.33 17.69
CA LYS A 301 5.42 16.56 18.36
C LYS A 301 6.02 15.49 17.45
N MET A 302 5.20 14.78 16.68
CA MET A 302 5.68 13.80 15.70
C MET A 302 6.48 14.47 14.58
N LEU A 303 6.03 15.62 14.10
CA LEU A 303 6.73 16.40 13.10
C LEU A 303 8.09 16.89 13.62
N GLN A 304 8.15 17.45 14.85
CA GLN A 304 9.40 17.85 15.50
C GLN A 304 10.35 16.67 15.69
N TYR A 305 9.83 15.48 16.04
CA TYR A 305 10.64 14.27 16.10
C TYR A 305 11.23 13.95 14.72
N GLN A 306 10.38 13.90 13.68
CA GLN A 306 10.77 13.51 12.33
C GLN A 306 11.78 14.48 11.71
N THR A 307 11.58 15.79 11.89
CA THR A 307 12.41 16.82 11.24
C THR A 307 13.62 17.26 12.07
N ARG A 308 13.60 17.06 13.38
CA ARG A 308 14.64 17.59 14.27
C ARG A 308 15.22 16.53 15.20
N TYR A 309 14.41 15.91 16.07
CA TYR A 309 14.95 15.15 17.20
C TYR A 309 15.65 13.87 16.78
N ARG A 310 15.15 13.17 15.77
CA ARG A 310 15.75 11.93 15.27
C ARG A 310 17.15 12.12 14.66
N HIS A 311 17.50 13.34 14.28
CA HIS A 311 18.78 13.68 13.69
C HIS A 311 19.81 14.18 14.71
N VAL A 312 19.40 14.44 15.95
CA VAL A 312 20.32 14.84 17.02
C VAL A 312 21.28 13.68 17.30
N ARG A 313 22.57 14.00 17.34
CA ARG A 313 23.65 13.04 17.65
C ARG A 313 24.49 13.61 18.78
N THR A 314 25.00 12.72 19.64
CA THR A 314 25.99 13.06 20.65
C THR A 314 27.36 13.33 19.99
N ALA A 315 28.15 14.22 20.55
CA ALA A 315 29.52 14.44 20.14
C ALA A 315 30.45 13.30 20.59
N LEU A 316 30.14 12.69 21.74
CA LEU A 316 30.83 11.52 22.24
C LEU A 316 30.27 10.23 21.66
N THR A 317 31.18 9.32 21.31
CA THR A 317 30.91 7.97 20.80
C THR A 317 31.35 6.90 21.80
N GLY A 318 31.09 5.63 21.48
CA GLY A 318 31.60 4.51 22.30
C GLY A 318 33.14 4.46 22.35
N ASP A 319 33.82 4.93 21.28
CA ASP A 319 35.31 4.96 21.26
C ASP A 319 35.85 6.08 22.13
N ASP A 320 35.17 7.23 22.21
CA ASP A 320 35.52 8.28 23.16
C ASP A 320 35.41 7.81 24.61
N LEU A 321 34.35 7.04 24.93
CA LEU A 321 34.20 6.46 26.26
C LEU A 321 35.32 5.45 26.60
N LYS A 322 35.80 4.68 25.63
CA LYS A 322 37.00 3.84 25.79
C LYS A 322 38.28 4.69 26.06
N ALA A 323 38.47 5.78 25.29
CA ALA A 323 39.57 6.69 25.48
C ALA A 323 39.55 7.37 26.87
N MET A 324 38.37 7.52 27.47
CA MET A 324 38.19 7.98 28.86
C MET A 324 38.48 6.90 29.91
N GLY A 325 38.92 5.70 29.50
CA GLY A 325 39.32 4.59 30.40
C GLY A 325 38.19 3.63 30.78
N LEU A 326 37.03 3.76 30.15
CA LEU A 326 35.89 2.86 30.45
C LEU A 326 35.99 1.54 29.68
N ARG A 327 35.62 0.45 30.32
CA ARG A 327 35.53 -0.85 29.66
C ARG A 327 34.20 -1.00 28.90
N PRO A 328 34.22 -1.52 27.66
CA PRO A 328 33.00 -1.78 26.89
C PRO A 328 32.05 -2.70 27.65
N GLY A 329 30.78 -2.26 27.76
CA GLY A 329 29.77 -3.02 28.51
C GLY A 329 28.41 -2.29 28.50
N PRO A 330 27.43 -2.79 29.27
CA PRO A 330 26.09 -2.17 29.36
C PRO A 330 26.11 -0.71 29.78
N ILE A 331 27.15 -0.27 30.50
CA ILE A 331 27.35 1.13 30.92
C ILE A 331 27.45 2.08 29.74
N PHE A 332 28.04 1.66 28.59
CA PHE A 332 28.15 2.49 27.39
C PHE A 332 26.79 2.88 26.85
N GLY A 333 25.86 1.91 26.71
CA GLY A 333 24.50 2.18 26.27
C GLY A 333 23.75 3.15 27.21
N ARG A 334 23.96 3.00 28.53
CA ARG A 334 23.39 3.90 29.54
C ARG A 334 23.94 5.32 29.45
N LEU A 335 25.27 5.48 29.35
CA LEU A 335 25.94 6.78 29.24
C LEU A 335 25.56 7.49 27.95
N LEU A 336 25.65 6.80 26.80
CA LEU A 336 25.22 7.36 25.50
C LEU A 336 23.73 7.74 25.50
N GLY A 337 22.89 6.97 26.18
CA GLY A 337 21.47 7.30 26.35
C GLY A 337 21.25 8.57 27.21
N ILE A 338 22.02 8.74 28.28
CA ILE A 338 21.98 9.97 29.13
C ILE A 338 22.46 11.18 28.33
N LEU A 339 23.56 11.05 27.58
CA LEU A 339 24.08 12.10 26.72
C LEU A 339 23.09 12.51 25.64
N GLN A 340 22.47 11.53 24.99
CA GLN A 340 21.43 11.78 23.97
C GLN A 340 20.25 12.56 24.55
N ASP A 341 19.78 12.18 25.75
CA ASP A 341 18.70 12.91 26.41
C ASP A 341 19.08 14.33 26.78
N ALA A 342 20.27 14.52 27.41
CA ALA A 342 20.76 15.83 27.81
C ALA A 342 20.92 16.75 26.60
N ARG A 343 21.39 16.21 25.48
CA ARG A 343 21.53 16.97 24.23
C ARG A 343 20.19 17.35 23.62
N LEU A 344 19.25 16.44 23.61
CA LEU A 344 17.86 16.68 23.15
C LEU A 344 17.16 17.74 24.01
N ASP A 345 17.35 17.68 25.32
CA ASP A 345 16.73 18.61 26.27
C ASP A 345 17.49 19.96 26.38
N GLY A 346 18.63 20.12 25.69
CA GLY A 346 19.44 21.34 25.67
C GLY A 346 20.26 21.55 26.93
N GLU A 347 20.47 20.48 27.73
CA GLU A 347 21.27 20.52 28.96
C GLU A 347 22.79 20.50 28.64
N VAL A 348 23.18 19.96 27.47
CA VAL A 348 24.56 19.99 26.94
C VAL A 348 24.53 20.32 25.44
N ALA A 349 25.51 21.08 24.95
CA ALA A 349 25.63 21.50 23.57
C ALA A 349 27.00 21.22 22.96
N THR A 350 28.06 21.15 23.80
CA THR A 350 29.45 20.94 23.35
C THR A 350 29.98 19.57 23.76
N ARG A 351 31.10 19.16 23.17
CA ARG A 351 31.84 17.96 23.54
C ARG A 351 32.32 18.00 24.98
N GLU A 352 32.85 19.15 25.40
CA GLU A 352 33.38 19.38 26.74
C GLU A 352 32.30 19.24 27.82
N GLU A 353 31.06 19.72 27.53
CA GLU A 353 29.89 19.58 28.40
C GLU A 353 29.46 18.11 28.48
N GLU A 354 29.47 17.39 27.36
CA GLU A 354 29.19 15.94 27.35
C GLU A 354 30.21 15.17 28.19
N GLU A 355 31.52 15.46 28.05
CA GLU A 355 32.56 14.85 28.87
C GLU A 355 32.40 15.16 30.36
N ALA A 356 32.04 16.39 30.70
CA ALA A 356 31.79 16.80 32.09
C ALA A 356 30.60 16.03 32.66
N LEU A 357 29.50 15.84 31.87
CA LEU A 357 28.34 15.08 32.26
C LEU A 357 28.70 13.59 32.49
N VAL A 358 29.47 12.97 31.58
CA VAL A 358 29.96 11.58 31.76
C VAL A 358 30.73 11.45 33.08
N ARG A 359 31.72 12.34 33.37
CA ARG A 359 32.47 12.31 34.61
C ARG A 359 31.60 12.52 35.85
N HIS A 360 30.55 13.34 35.75
CA HIS A 360 29.59 13.55 36.83
C HIS A 360 28.78 12.30 37.12
N VAL A 361 28.24 11.63 36.07
CA VAL A 361 27.46 10.39 36.19
C VAL A 361 28.32 9.27 36.77
N LEU A 362 29.57 9.11 36.31
CA LEU A 362 30.48 8.09 36.83
C LEU A 362 30.79 8.26 38.32
N ARG A 363 31.01 9.50 38.78
CA ARG A 363 31.21 9.79 40.21
C ARG A 363 30.01 9.38 41.06
N ARG A 364 28.79 9.48 40.52
CA ARG A 364 27.57 9.08 41.24
C ARG A 364 27.31 7.58 41.27
N LEU A 365 27.78 6.85 40.25
CA LEU A 365 27.59 5.39 40.18
C LEU A 365 28.51 4.61 41.13
N GLY A 366 29.63 5.20 41.57
CA GLY A 366 30.62 4.54 42.41
C GLY A 366 31.47 3.50 41.66
N PRO A 367 32.61 3.08 42.24
CA PRO A 367 33.53 2.13 41.59
C PRO A 367 32.96 0.74 41.36
N ASP A 368 31.98 0.30 42.10
CA ASP A 368 31.41 -1.05 42.06
C ASP A 368 30.41 -1.28 40.90
N ASN A 369 30.05 -0.24 40.13
CA ASN A 369 29.10 -0.28 39.02
C ASN A 369 29.71 0.08 37.66
N LEU A 370 31.05 0.09 37.58
CA LEU A 370 31.84 0.37 36.37
C LEU A 370 32.26 -0.95 35.62
#